data_1c091b4c71ca258ad436b71357526509
#
_entry.id   1c091b4c71ca258ad436b71357526509
#
_cell.length_a   1.000
_cell.length_b   1.000
_cell.length_c   1.000
_cell.angle_alpha   90.00
_cell.angle_beta   90.00
_cell.angle_gamma   90.00
#
_symmetry.space_group_name_H-M   'P 1'
#
loop_
_entity.id
_entity.type
_entity.pdbx_description
1 polymer ?
#
loop_
_entity_poly.entity_id
_entity_poly.type
_entity_poly.pdbx_seq_one_letter_code
_entity_poly.pdbx_strand_id
1 'polypeptide(L)'
;VAPAMGFTVILLITSLIIIYLVVRQKRISEMKNDFVHNMTHEFKTPISTISIAAQMLADNSINKNEATYERLGNVITSETRRLRYQVEKVLQMSLFDNNNIALKLQELDANEIIENVVDTFSLKVSQSGGTLDMRLEAFNPFINADEMHFTNVIFNLLDNAFKYRREEEPLALCVHTYNQGETHF
;
A
#
# COMPACT_ATOMS: atom_id res chain seq x y z
N VAL A 1 -14.71 -13.62 53.81
CA VAL A 1 -15.45 -13.76 52.53
C VAL A 1 -15.02 -12.65 51.55
N ALA A 2 -14.93 -11.39 51.99
CA ALA A 2 -14.56 -10.27 51.08
C ALA A 2 -13.19 -10.40 50.36
N PRO A 3 -12.08 -10.80 51.04
CA PRO A 3 -10.80 -10.91 50.33
C PRO A 3 -10.76 -12.07 49.28
N ALA A 4 -11.51 -13.16 49.53
CA ALA A 4 -11.60 -14.25 48.57
C ALA A 4 -12.36 -13.85 47.28
N MET A 5 -13.41 -13.08 47.41
CA MET A 5 -14.14 -12.55 46.25
C MET A 5 -13.29 -11.58 45.45
N GLY A 6 -12.49 -10.72 46.09
CA GLY A 6 -11.56 -9.84 45.38
C GLY A 6 -10.52 -10.60 44.58
N PHE A 7 -9.95 -11.66 45.19
CA PHE A 7 -8.97 -12.52 44.51
C PHE A 7 -9.54 -13.24 43.27
N THR A 8 -10.77 -13.80 43.40
CA THR A 8 -11.41 -14.46 42.23
C THR A 8 -11.72 -13.50 41.10
N VAL A 9 -12.14 -12.25 41.40
CA VAL A 9 -12.37 -11.21 40.38
C VAL A 9 -11.06 -10.86 39.65
N ILE A 10 -9.97 -10.69 40.38
CA ILE A 10 -8.64 -10.42 39.77
C ILE A 10 -8.22 -11.56 38.85
N LEU A 11 -8.39 -12.83 39.28
CA LEU A 11 -8.08 -13.99 38.44
C LEU A 11 -8.93 -14.04 37.17
N LEU A 12 -10.20 -13.69 37.24
CA LEU A 12 -11.06 -13.63 36.05
C LEU A 12 -10.62 -12.52 35.08
N ILE A 13 -10.31 -11.34 35.60
CA ILE A 13 -9.84 -10.22 34.78
C ILE A 13 -8.51 -10.56 34.11
N THR A 14 -7.56 -11.10 34.86
CA THR A 14 -6.25 -11.52 34.29
C THR A 14 -6.39 -12.59 33.25
N SER A 15 -7.28 -13.58 33.47
CA SER A 15 -7.58 -14.62 32.49
C SER A 15 -8.16 -14.06 31.20
N LEU A 16 -9.11 -13.13 31.29
CA LEU A 16 -9.70 -12.46 30.13
C LEU A 16 -8.67 -11.65 29.35
N ILE A 17 -7.78 -10.93 30.05
CA ILE A 17 -6.68 -10.18 29.41
C ILE A 17 -5.74 -11.11 28.67
N ILE A 18 -5.36 -12.23 29.30
CA ILE A 18 -4.46 -13.23 28.68
C ILE A 18 -5.11 -13.81 27.42
N ILE A 19 -6.37 -14.23 27.51
CA ILE A 19 -7.11 -14.75 26.34
C ILE A 19 -7.16 -13.71 25.21
N TYR A 20 -7.48 -12.45 25.54
CA TYR A 20 -7.49 -11.36 24.56
C TYR A 20 -6.12 -11.17 23.88
N LEU A 21 -5.04 -11.17 24.66
CA LEU A 21 -3.67 -11.01 24.13
C LEU A 21 -3.28 -12.18 23.23
N VAL A 22 -3.61 -13.45 23.65
CA VAL A 22 -3.32 -14.64 22.84
C VAL A 22 -4.09 -14.61 21.51
N VAL A 23 -5.39 -14.28 21.54
CA VAL A 23 -6.19 -14.17 20.31
C VAL A 23 -5.67 -13.08 19.40
N ARG A 24 -5.30 -11.93 19.95
CA ARG A 24 -4.70 -10.81 19.20
C ARG A 24 -3.37 -11.22 18.56
N GLN A 25 -2.49 -11.89 19.33
CA GLN A 25 -1.20 -12.36 18.83
C GLN A 25 -1.37 -13.41 17.71
N LYS A 26 -2.33 -14.32 17.87
CA LYS A 26 -2.66 -15.31 16.85
C LYS A 26 -3.11 -14.64 15.54
N ARG A 27 -4.01 -13.67 15.60
CA ARG A 27 -4.45 -12.90 14.41
C ARG A 27 -3.30 -12.19 13.70
N ILE A 28 -2.39 -11.58 14.46
CA ILE A 28 -1.21 -10.92 13.88
C ILE A 28 -0.32 -11.95 13.18
N SER A 29 -0.10 -13.12 13.81
CA SER A 29 0.69 -14.20 13.21
C SER A 29 0.05 -14.76 11.93
N GLU A 30 -1.27 -14.97 11.93
CA GLU A 30 -2.01 -15.41 10.75
C GLU A 30 -1.88 -14.38 9.60
N MET A 31 -2.11 -13.08 9.87
CA MET A 31 -1.93 -12.04 8.87
C MET A 31 -0.50 -12.00 8.31
N LYS A 32 0.53 -12.20 9.14
CA LYS A 32 1.92 -12.26 8.68
C LYS A 32 2.17 -13.48 7.77
N ASN A 33 1.64 -14.64 8.13
CA ASN A 33 1.78 -15.85 7.32
C ASN A 33 1.06 -15.69 5.96
N ASP A 34 -0.17 -15.17 5.98
CA ASP A 34 -0.94 -14.92 4.77
C ASP A 34 -0.22 -13.89 3.86
N PHE A 35 0.37 -12.86 4.47
CA PHE A 35 1.18 -11.89 3.74
C PHE A 35 2.39 -12.53 3.07
N VAL A 36 3.19 -13.33 3.80
CA VAL A 36 4.36 -14.02 3.25
C VAL A 36 3.95 -14.96 2.12
N HIS A 37 2.86 -15.71 2.31
CA HIS A 37 2.33 -16.62 1.29
C HIS A 37 1.91 -15.86 0.02
N ASN A 38 1.12 -14.80 0.18
CA ASN A 38 0.67 -13.98 -0.94
C ASN A 38 1.85 -13.31 -1.67
N MET A 39 2.85 -12.79 -0.93
CA MET A 39 4.05 -12.18 -1.53
C MET A 39 4.87 -13.21 -2.30
N THR A 40 4.97 -14.45 -1.80
CA THR A 40 5.66 -15.53 -2.51
C THR A 40 5.01 -15.80 -3.86
N HIS A 41 3.68 -15.85 -3.92
CA HIS A 41 2.94 -15.99 -5.17
C HIS A 41 3.09 -14.79 -6.09
N GLU A 42 3.00 -13.57 -5.53
CA GLU A 42 3.14 -12.33 -6.28
C GLU A 42 4.55 -12.15 -6.88
N PHE A 43 5.60 -12.66 -6.25
CA PHE A 43 6.96 -12.67 -6.81
C PHE A 43 7.19 -13.76 -7.83
N LYS A 44 6.57 -14.93 -7.67
CA LYS A 44 6.77 -16.07 -8.56
C LYS A 44 6.36 -15.75 -10.00
N THR A 45 5.26 -15.04 -10.19
CA THR A 45 4.73 -14.70 -11.52
C THR A 45 5.70 -13.84 -12.34
N PRO A 46 6.15 -12.65 -11.89
CA PRO A 46 7.08 -11.82 -12.64
C PRO A 46 8.44 -12.53 -12.86
N ILE A 47 8.94 -13.27 -11.86
CA ILE A 47 10.20 -14.03 -12.00
C ILE A 47 10.06 -15.07 -13.09
N SER A 48 8.96 -15.82 -13.14
CA SER A 48 8.72 -16.82 -14.18
C SER A 48 8.62 -16.18 -15.56
N THR A 49 7.94 -15.06 -15.69
CA THR A 49 7.81 -14.32 -16.96
C THR A 49 9.16 -13.81 -17.45
N ILE A 50 9.98 -13.22 -16.56
CA ILE A 50 11.35 -12.78 -16.87
C ILE A 50 12.19 -13.98 -17.32
N SER A 51 12.11 -15.12 -16.61
CA SER A 51 12.87 -16.33 -16.93
C SER A 51 12.51 -16.86 -18.31
N ILE A 52 11.22 -16.93 -18.65
CA ILE A 52 10.76 -17.38 -19.97
C ILE A 52 11.24 -16.42 -21.06
N ALA A 53 11.10 -15.11 -20.86
CA ALA A 53 11.56 -14.12 -21.84
C ALA A 53 13.08 -14.18 -22.05
N ALA A 54 13.85 -14.38 -20.97
CA ALA A 54 15.31 -14.56 -21.05
C ALA A 54 15.70 -15.87 -21.77
N GLN A 55 15.01 -16.99 -21.50
CA GLN A 55 15.21 -18.25 -22.21
C GLN A 55 14.92 -18.11 -23.69
N MET A 56 13.83 -17.44 -24.06
CA MET A 56 13.49 -17.15 -25.45
C MET A 56 14.56 -16.27 -26.12
N LEU A 57 15.18 -15.34 -25.40
CA LEU A 57 16.31 -14.55 -25.92
C LEU A 57 17.58 -15.43 -26.14
N ALA A 58 17.82 -16.40 -25.28
CA ALA A 58 18.99 -17.28 -25.34
C ALA A 58 18.84 -18.41 -26.37
N ASP A 59 17.61 -18.78 -26.76
CA ASP A 59 17.36 -19.88 -27.67
C ASP A 59 17.69 -19.49 -29.12
N ASN A 60 18.74 -20.08 -29.67
CA ASN A 60 19.17 -19.83 -31.04
C ASN A 60 18.31 -20.53 -32.11
N SER A 61 17.41 -21.44 -31.74
CA SER A 61 16.50 -22.13 -32.67
C SER A 61 15.35 -21.24 -33.13
N ILE A 62 15.05 -20.16 -32.36
CA ILE A 62 13.99 -19.22 -32.66
C ILE A 62 14.55 -18.10 -33.55
N ASN A 63 13.97 -17.97 -34.76
CA ASN A 63 14.32 -16.85 -35.64
C ASN A 63 13.77 -15.54 -35.05
N LYS A 64 14.64 -14.70 -34.52
CA LYS A 64 14.29 -13.45 -33.83
C LYS A 64 14.55 -12.28 -34.77
N ASN A 65 13.50 -11.55 -35.04
CA ASN A 65 13.59 -10.24 -35.68
C ASN A 65 13.72 -9.14 -34.60
N GLU A 66 14.05 -7.92 -35.01
CA GLU A 66 14.24 -6.75 -34.13
C GLU A 66 13.02 -6.50 -33.25
N ALA A 67 11.82 -6.62 -33.81
CA ALA A 67 10.55 -6.46 -33.03
C ALA A 67 10.39 -7.52 -31.92
N THR A 68 10.89 -8.75 -32.11
CA THR A 68 10.87 -9.79 -31.08
C THR A 68 11.85 -9.48 -29.98
N TYR A 69 13.06 -9.01 -30.29
CA TYR A 69 14.04 -8.57 -29.28
C TYR A 69 13.49 -7.40 -28.45
N GLU A 70 12.92 -6.40 -29.11
CA GLU A 70 12.32 -5.25 -28.44
C GLU A 70 11.16 -5.67 -27.52
N ARG A 71 10.26 -6.54 -27.99
CA ARG A 71 9.14 -7.04 -27.20
C ARG A 71 9.62 -7.82 -25.97
N LEU A 72 10.57 -8.72 -26.11
CA LEU A 72 11.11 -9.51 -24.98
C LEU A 72 11.85 -8.61 -23.98
N GLY A 73 12.63 -7.64 -24.46
CA GLY A 73 13.28 -6.63 -23.62
C GLY A 73 12.29 -5.79 -22.83
N ASN A 74 11.20 -5.36 -23.47
CA ASN A 74 10.13 -4.61 -22.81
C ASN A 74 9.42 -5.44 -21.74
N VAL A 75 9.18 -6.74 -21.97
CA VAL A 75 8.61 -7.65 -20.98
C VAL A 75 9.53 -7.77 -19.77
N ILE A 76 10.83 -8.02 -19.97
CA ILE A 76 11.79 -8.11 -18.87
C ILE A 76 11.83 -6.81 -18.07
N THR A 77 11.91 -5.68 -18.76
CA THR A 77 11.99 -4.36 -18.10
C THR A 77 10.73 -4.04 -17.28
N SER A 78 9.55 -4.31 -17.83
CA SER A 78 8.28 -4.05 -17.15
C SER A 78 8.09 -4.94 -15.91
N GLU A 79 8.40 -6.24 -16.03
CA GLU A 79 8.29 -7.17 -14.90
C GLU A 79 9.35 -6.89 -13.82
N THR A 80 10.56 -6.46 -14.20
CA THR A 80 11.61 -6.06 -13.26
C THR A 80 11.16 -4.80 -12.48
N ARG A 81 10.53 -3.82 -13.14
CA ARG A 81 9.98 -2.64 -12.49
C ARG A 81 8.86 -3.00 -11.51
N ARG A 82 7.98 -3.93 -11.92
CA ARG A 82 6.91 -4.45 -11.06
C ARG A 82 7.47 -5.14 -9.82
N LEU A 83 8.49 -5.99 -10.00
CA LEU A 83 9.15 -6.69 -8.90
C LEU A 83 9.80 -5.72 -7.90
N ARG A 84 10.50 -4.70 -8.40
CA ARG A 84 11.08 -3.65 -7.55
C ARG A 84 10.02 -2.96 -6.69
N TYR A 85 8.91 -2.57 -7.28
CA TYR A 85 7.80 -1.96 -6.54
C TYR A 85 7.24 -2.88 -5.44
N GLN A 86 7.10 -4.19 -5.73
CA GLN A 86 6.65 -5.16 -4.73
C GLN A 86 7.65 -5.32 -3.58
N VAL A 87 8.96 -5.35 -3.88
CA VAL A 87 10.02 -5.40 -2.86
C VAL A 87 9.99 -4.15 -1.98
N GLU A 88 9.84 -2.97 -2.56
CA GLU A 88 9.71 -1.71 -1.80
C GLU A 88 8.51 -1.75 -0.84
N LYS A 89 7.36 -2.27 -1.28
CA LYS A 89 6.19 -2.47 -0.39
C LYS A 89 6.47 -3.41 0.78
N VAL A 90 7.17 -4.52 0.54
CA VAL A 90 7.57 -5.47 1.60
C VAL A 90 8.51 -4.82 2.60
N LEU A 91 9.49 -4.07 2.12
CA LEU A 91 10.43 -3.35 2.98
C LEU A 91 9.72 -2.29 3.83
N GLN A 92 8.82 -1.52 3.25
CA GLN A 92 8.00 -0.55 3.99
C GLN A 92 7.20 -1.25 5.10
N MET A 93 6.55 -2.39 4.82
CA MET A 93 5.80 -3.14 5.83
C MET A 93 6.70 -3.68 6.94
N SER A 94 7.89 -4.20 6.62
CA SER A 94 8.87 -4.68 7.61
C SER A 94 9.37 -3.56 8.53
N LEU A 95 9.50 -2.36 8.03
CA LEU A 95 9.89 -1.19 8.83
C LEU A 95 8.80 -0.82 9.84
N PHE A 96 7.52 -0.90 9.47
CA PHE A 96 6.40 -0.64 10.39
C PHE A 96 6.35 -1.64 11.57
N ASP A 97 6.75 -2.89 11.37
CA ASP A 97 6.73 -3.93 12.42
C ASP A 97 7.76 -3.67 13.54
N ASN A 98 8.84 -2.95 13.25
CA ASN A 98 9.94 -2.76 14.19
C ASN A 98 9.84 -1.55 15.13
N ASN A 99 8.72 -0.82 15.16
CA ASN A 99 8.52 0.39 16.00
C ASN A 99 9.67 1.43 15.95
N ASN A 100 10.63 1.30 15.04
CA ASN A 100 11.86 2.09 14.97
C ASN A 100 11.91 3.03 13.76
N ILE A 101 10.77 3.34 13.15
CA ILE A 101 10.75 4.36 12.10
C ILE A 101 10.86 5.72 12.81
N ALA A 102 12.03 6.32 12.77
CA ALA A 102 12.16 7.73 13.10
C ALA A 102 11.48 8.54 11.99
N LEU A 103 10.18 8.82 12.16
CA LEU A 103 9.45 9.72 11.26
C LEU A 103 10.14 11.10 11.29
N LYS A 104 10.41 11.64 10.13
CA LYS A 104 10.88 13.03 9.97
C LYS A 104 9.66 13.94 9.95
N LEU A 105 9.09 14.17 11.14
CA LEU A 105 7.94 15.04 11.27
C LEU A 105 8.36 16.49 10.97
N GLN A 106 7.63 17.11 10.05
CA GLN A 106 7.77 18.51 9.68
C GLN A 106 6.39 19.09 9.36
N GLU A 107 6.26 20.40 9.47
CA GLU A 107 5.06 21.10 9.05
C GLU A 107 4.96 21.09 7.52
N LEU A 108 3.85 20.58 7.00
CA LEU A 108 3.60 20.38 5.58
C LEU A 108 2.25 20.94 5.20
N ASP A 109 2.16 21.50 4.00
CA ASP A 109 0.88 21.82 3.38
C ASP A 109 0.28 20.54 2.75
N ALA A 110 -0.77 20.02 3.39
CA ALA A 110 -1.44 18.81 2.91
C ALA A 110 -2.12 19.01 1.54
N ASN A 111 -2.62 20.23 1.25
CA ASN A 111 -3.25 20.54 -0.03
C ASN A 111 -2.22 20.45 -1.16
N GLU A 112 -1.03 21.02 -0.99
CA GLU A 112 0.05 20.96 -1.99
C GLU A 112 0.47 19.52 -2.30
N ILE A 113 0.66 18.69 -1.27
CA ILE A 113 1.05 17.29 -1.45
C ILE A 113 -0.07 16.51 -2.15
N ILE A 114 -1.32 16.72 -1.75
CA ILE A 114 -2.48 16.03 -2.36
C ILE A 114 -2.61 16.45 -3.83
N GLU A 115 -2.49 17.73 -4.15
CA GLU A 115 -2.53 18.24 -5.52
C GLU A 115 -1.49 17.52 -6.40
N ASN A 116 -0.24 17.48 -5.97
CA ASN A 116 0.86 16.83 -6.69
C ASN A 116 0.59 15.33 -6.95
N VAL A 117 0.03 14.62 -5.95
CA VAL A 117 -0.31 13.20 -6.09
C VAL A 117 -1.49 13.02 -7.04
N VAL A 118 -2.53 13.83 -6.91
CA VAL A 118 -3.75 13.79 -7.74
C VAL A 118 -3.40 14.07 -9.20
N ASP A 119 -2.58 15.07 -9.46
CA ASP A 119 -2.13 15.41 -10.83
C ASP A 119 -1.40 14.25 -11.48
N THR A 120 -0.47 13.61 -10.74
CA THR A 120 0.24 12.43 -11.22
C THR A 120 -0.71 11.26 -11.49
N PHE A 121 -1.75 11.09 -10.67
CA PHE A 121 -2.69 9.98 -10.77
C PHE A 121 -3.79 10.22 -11.80
N SER A 122 -4.12 11.47 -12.09
CA SER A 122 -5.19 11.89 -13.02
C SER A 122 -5.02 11.31 -14.42
N LEU A 123 -3.78 11.25 -14.91
CA LEU A 123 -3.45 10.65 -16.20
C LEU A 123 -3.85 9.15 -16.26
N LYS A 124 -3.60 8.41 -15.19
CA LYS A 124 -3.95 6.98 -15.10
C LYS A 124 -5.47 6.78 -15.11
N VAL A 125 -6.21 7.63 -14.39
CA VAL A 125 -7.68 7.58 -14.34
C VAL A 125 -8.29 7.94 -15.69
N SER A 126 -7.83 9.02 -16.33
CA SER A 126 -8.34 9.47 -17.64
C SER A 126 -8.07 8.45 -18.75
N GLN A 127 -6.92 7.79 -18.76
CA GLN A 127 -6.61 6.71 -19.70
C GLN A 127 -7.54 5.49 -19.57
N SER A 128 -8.14 5.30 -18.39
CA SER A 128 -9.14 4.25 -18.16
C SER A 128 -10.59 4.70 -18.41
N GLY A 129 -10.80 5.90 -18.91
CA GLY A 129 -12.13 6.48 -19.14
C GLY A 129 -12.83 6.97 -17.87
N GLY A 130 -12.11 7.09 -16.75
CA GLY A 130 -12.62 7.61 -15.50
C GLY A 130 -12.44 9.12 -15.33
N THR A 131 -13.01 9.66 -14.25
CA THR A 131 -12.86 11.06 -13.82
C THR A 131 -12.29 11.13 -12.41
N LEU A 132 -11.45 12.15 -12.17
CA LEU A 132 -10.89 12.47 -10.86
C LEU A 132 -11.14 13.96 -10.59
N ASP A 133 -12.03 14.24 -9.65
CA ASP A 133 -12.36 15.61 -9.18
C ASP A 133 -11.56 15.92 -7.91
N MET A 134 -11.10 17.16 -7.79
CA MET A 134 -10.31 17.61 -6.65
C MET A 134 -10.89 18.90 -6.08
N ARG A 135 -11.14 18.92 -4.76
CA ARG A 135 -11.69 20.05 -4.01
C ARG A 135 -10.84 20.29 -2.77
N LEU A 136 -9.94 21.26 -2.86
CA LEU A 136 -9.03 21.61 -1.76
C LEU A 136 -9.61 22.81 -0.99
N GLU A 137 -10.58 22.53 -0.10
CA GLU A 137 -11.35 23.52 0.63
C GLU A 137 -10.86 23.72 2.09
N ALA A 138 -9.81 23.01 2.50
CA ALA A 138 -9.21 23.23 3.81
C ALA A 138 -8.50 24.59 3.86
N PHE A 139 -9.01 25.51 4.70
CA PHE A 139 -8.43 26.85 4.89
C PHE A 139 -7.15 26.82 5.74
N ASN A 140 -6.97 25.79 6.57
CA ASN A 140 -5.74 25.51 7.32
C ASN A 140 -5.27 24.10 6.97
N PRO A 141 -4.47 23.94 5.89
CA PRO A 141 -4.03 22.64 5.40
C PRO A 141 -2.75 22.13 6.07
N PHE A 142 -2.18 22.89 7.00
CA PHE A 142 -0.90 22.53 7.63
C PHE A 142 -1.06 21.36 8.59
N ILE A 143 -0.21 20.34 8.40
CA ILE A 143 -0.14 19.13 9.22
C ILE A 143 1.31 18.87 9.64
N ASN A 144 1.49 18.24 10.80
CA ASN A 144 2.81 17.77 11.23
C ASN A 144 2.97 16.29 10.84
N ALA A 145 3.64 16.03 9.74
CA ALA A 145 3.76 14.70 9.17
C ALA A 145 5.13 14.47 8.51
N ASP A 146 5.41 13.21 8.19
CA ASP A 146 6.51 12.84 7.30
C ASP A 146 6.00 12.88 5.86
N GLU A 147 6.61 13.73 5.02
CA GLU A 147 6.19 13.99 3.64
C GLU A 147 6.11 12.72 2.80
N MET A 148 7.14 11.87 2.88
CA MET A 148 7.19 10.64 2.11
C MET A 148 6.07 9.66 2.54
N HIS A 149 5.83 9.53 3.84
CA HIS A 149 4.79 8.65 4.35
C HIS A 149 3.39 9.19 4.04
N PHE A 150 3.17 10.50 4.16
CA PHE A 150 1.89 11.13 3.83
C PHE A 150 1.57 10.98 2.34
N THR A 151 2.54 11.30 1.47
CA THR A 151 2.43 11.09 0.01
C THR A 151 2.07 9.66 -0.33
N ASN A 152 2.75 8.68 0.29
CA ASN A 152 2.47 7.25 0.09
C ASN A 152 1.07 6.84 0.53
N VAL A 153 0.54 7.41 1.63
CA VAL A 153 -0.83 7.13 2.09
C VAL A 153 -1.84 7.58 1.04
N ILE A 154 -1.72 8.82 0.54
CA ILE A 154 -2.63 9.36 -0.47
C ILE A 154 -2.56 8.52 -1.76
N PHE A 155 -1.35 8.23 -2.23
CA PHE A 155 -1.16 7.40 -3.42
C PHE A 155 -1.78 6.00 -3.26
N ASN A 156 -1.58 5.34 -2.12
CA ASN A 156 -2.15 4.02 -1.84
C ASN A 156 -3.68 4.04 -1.80
N LEU A 157 -4.30 5.10 -1.26
CA LEU A 157 -5.76 5.24 -1.26
C LEU A 157 -6.31 5.37 -2.68
N LEU A 158 -5.69 6.20 -3.51
CA LEU A 158 -6.09 6.37 -4.91
C LEU A 158 -5.86 5.09 -5.73
N ASP A 159 -4.72 4.42 -5.54
CA ASP A 159 -4.42 3.16 -6.23
C ASP A 159 -5.38 2.04 -5.83
N ASN A 160 -5.75 1.95 -4.56
CA ASN A 160 -6.77 1.01 -4.08
C ASN A 160 -8.14 1.31 -4.70
N ALA A 161 -8.56 2.57 -4.72
CA ALA A 161 -9.82 2.97 -5.34
C ALA A 161 -9.84 2.61 -6.84
N PHE A 162 -8.72 2.81 -7.54
CA PHE A 162 -8.56 2.44 -8.93
C PHE A 162 -8.58 0.92 -9.15
N LYS A 163 -7.88 0.15 -8.31
CA LYS A 163 -7.73 -1.30 -8.43
C LYS A 163 -9.04 -2.04 -8.16
N TYR A 164 -9.82 -1.59 -7.17
CA TYR A 164 -11.05 -2.25 -6.74
C TYR A 164 -12.32 -1.59 -7.32
N ARG A 165 -12.18 -0.81 -8.40
CA ARG A 165 -13.33 -0.25 -9.10
C ARG A 165 -14.23 -1.35 -9.68
N ARG A 166 -15.50 -1.05 -9.85
CA ARG A 166 -16.41 -1.89 -10.61
C ARG A 166 -16.09 -1.78 -12.09
N GLU A 167 -15.96 -2.90 -12.79
CA GLU A 167 -15.61 -2.92 -14.23
C GLU A 167 -16.75 -2.41 -15.12
N GLU A 168 -17.99 -2.49 -14.63
CA GLU A 168 -19.21 -2.13 -15.37
C GLU A 168 -19.53 -0.64 -15.38
N GLU A 169 -18.86 0.16 -14.52
CA GLU A 169 -19.12 1.60 -14.37
C GLU A 169 -17.82 2.41 -14.57
N PRO A 170 -17.89 3.59 -15.22
CA PRO A 170 -16.73 4.48 -15.30
C PRO A 170 -16.33 4.94 -13.89
N LEU A 171 -15.03 4.88 -13.61
CA LEU A 171 -14.48 5.29 -12.32
C LEU A 171 -14.69 6.79 -12.11
N ALA A 172 -15.38 7.17 -11.05
CA ALA A 172 -15.49 8.55 -10.59
C ALA A 172 -14.87 8.68 -9.19
N LEU A 173 -13.75 9.39 -9.09
CA LEU A 173 -13.07 9.68 -7.83
C LEU A 173 -13.22 11.16 -7.49
N CYS A 174 -13.39 11.45 -6.21
CA CYS A 174 -13.35 12.82 -5.67
C CYS A 174 -12.41 12.85 -4.48
N VAL A 175 -11.45 13.76 -4.50
CA VAL A 175 -10.57 14.06 -3.37
C VAL A 175 -11.02 15.41 -2.81
N HIS A 176 -11.39 15.40 -1.53
CA HIS A 176 -11.89 16.61 -0.87
C HIS A 176 -11.16 16.84 0.45
N THR A 177 -10.61 18.03 0.63
CA THR A 177 -10.04 18.48 1.90
C THR A 177 -10.92 19.55 2.53
N TYR A 178 -11.15 19.43 3.84
CA TYR A 178 -11.91 20.42 4.61
C TYR A 178 -11.47 20.40 6.08
N ASN A 179 -11.70 21.51 6.79
CA ASN A 179 -11.44 21.59 8.22
C ASN A 179 -12.69 21.20 9.01
N GLN A 180 -12.57 20.23 9.91
CA GLN A 180 -13.65 19.77 10.77
C GLN A 180 -13.45 20.30 12.20
N GLY A 181 -14.02 21.48 12.49
CA GLY A 181 -13.96 22.12 13.81
C GLY A 181 -12.62 22.80 14.11
N GLU A 182 -12.58 23.58 15.21
CA GLU A 182 -11.34 24.08 15.79
C GLU A 182 -10.73 22.97 16.65
N THR A 183 -9.85 22.15 16.09
CA THR A 183 -9.00 21.28 16.90
C THR A 183 -7.76 22.06 17.29
N HIS A 184 -7.78 22.61 18.50
CA HIS A 184 -6.55 22.98 19.20
C HIS A 184 -5.85 21.68 19.61
N PHE A 185 -4.70 21.39 19.01
CA PHE A 185 -3.75 20.43 19.52
C PHE A 185 -2.67 21.15 20.32
#